data_fceaf32653a58b8bfbe9559454de6672
#
_entry.id   fceaf32653a58b8bfbe9559454de6672
#
_cell.length_a   1.000
_cell.length_b   1.000
_cell.length_c   1.000
_cell.angle_alpha   90.00
_cell.angle_beta   90.00
_cell.angle_gamma   90.00
#
_symmetry.space_group_name_H-M   'P 1'
#
loop_
_entity.id
_entity.type
_entity.pdbx_description
1 polymer ?
#
loop_
_entity_poly.entity_id
_entity_poly.type
_entity_poly.pdbx_seq_one_letter_code
_entity_poly.pdbx_strand_id
1 'polypeptide(L)'
;MNLDQLAEEVLRRLREKGPRVLLIGELPPEETGILYVREPPYEQVCIGYLEPGELLRMPSNAVCHALMEGIPVWLWPQPYGKGKHAILLRKALMEAEQRLLRYGVRPVPEEQWRKGDGIWSLER
;
A
#
# COMPACT_ATOMS: atom_id res chain seq x y z
N MET A 1 -11.63 18.62 30.32
CA MET A 1 -10.68 18.38 29.20
C MET A 1 -10.89 19.42 28.15
N ASN A 2 -9.84 20.14 27.77
CA ASN A 2 -9.96 21.13 26.70
C ASN A 2 -9.71 20.49 25.33
N LEU A 3 -9.90 21.27 24.26
CA LEU A 3 -9.75 20.75 22.90
C LEU A 3 -8.32 20.29 22.60
N ASP A 4 -7.32 20.98 23.16
CA ASP A 4 -5.91 20.61 22.92
C ASP A 4 -5.58 19.27 23.56
N GLN A 5 -6.05 19.02 24.76
CA GLN A 5 -5.87 17.76 25.45
C GLN A 5 -6.58 16.61 24.72
N LEU A 6 -7.77 16.88 24.20
CA LEU A 6 -8.50 15.89 23.42
C LEU A 6 -7.76 15.54 22.13
N ALA A 7 -7.24 16.55 21.43
CA ALA A 7 -6.48 16.34 20.21
C ALA A 7 -5.20 15.54 20.45
N GLU A 8 -4.48 15.84 21.55
CA GLU A 8 -3.27 15.10 21.91
C GLU A 8 -3.59 13.63 22.23
N GLU A 9 -4.68 13.38 22.92
CA GLU A 9 -5.08 12.02 23.24
C GLU A 9 -5.47 11.23 22.00
N VAL A 10 -6.20 11.85 21.07
CA VAL A 10 -6.55 11.22 19.80
C VAL A 10 -5.30 10.88 19.00
N LEU A 11 -4.35 11.81 18.89
CA LEU A 11 -3.08 11.57 18.20
C LEU A 11 -2.28 10.43 18.83
N ARG A 12 -2.23 10.39 20.16
CA ARG A 12 -1.53 9.32 20.86
C ARG A 12 -2.16 7.96 20.55
N ARG A 13 -3.48 7.87 20.57
CA ARG A 13 -4.21 6.63 20.26
C ARG A 13 -3.96 6.18 18.82
N LEU A 14 -3.90 7.12 17.88
CA LEU A 14 -3.60 6.80 16.49
C LEU A 14 -2.18 6.25 16.34
N ARG A 15 -1.21 6.81 17.08
CA ARG A 15 0.17 6.30 17.06
C ARG A 15 0.27 4.89 17.66
N GLU A 16 -0.53 4.61 18.68
CA GLU A 16 -0.55 3.29 19.32
C GLU A 16 -1.09 2.20 18.40
N LYS A 17 -1.84 2.58 17.37
CA LYS A 17 -2.40 1.64 16.38
C LYS A 17 -1.45 1.27 15.26
N GLY A 18 -0.23 1.78 15.29
CA GLY A 18 0.79 1.51 14.28
C GLY A 18 1.08 2.71 13.39
N PRO A 19 1.94 2.55 12.38
CA PRO A 19 2.34 3.64 11.50
C PRO A 19 1.19 4.09 10.59
N ARG A 20 1.30 5.33 10.13
CA ARG A 20 0.40 5.85 9.11
C ARG A 20 0.87 5.33 7.76
N VAL A 21 -0.04 4.82 6.97
CA VAL A 21 0.26 4.21 5.68
C VAL A 21 -0.46 4.98 4.58
N LEU A 22 0.30 5.51 3.63
CA LEU A 22 -0.28 6.15 2.44
C LEU A 22 -0.88 5.07 1.56
N LEU A 23 -2.18 5.16 1.28
CA LEU A 23 -2.87 4.21 0.41
C LEU A 23 -2.94 4.77 -1.01
N ILE A 24 -2.48 3.98 -1.97
CA ILE A 24 -2.61 4.26 -3.40
C ILE A 24 -3.53 3.20 -3.98
N GLY A 25 -4.59 3.62 -4.67
CA GLY A 25 -5.59 2.70 -5.18
C GLY A 25 -6.68 2.39 -4.17
N GLU A 26 -7.30 1.24 -4.30
CA GLU A 26 -8.39 0.81 -3.43
C GLU A 26 -7.91 -0.17 -2.36
N LEU A 27 -8.45 -0.03 -1.15
CA LEU A 27 -8.12 -0.91 -0.05
C LEU A 27 -8.76 -2.29 -0.25
N PRO A 28 -7.96 -3.36 -0.22
CA PRO A 28 -8.52 -4.71 -0.24
C PRO A 28 -9.41 -4.96 0.99
N PRO A 29 -10.53 -5.69 0.83
CA PRO A 29 -11.46 -5.93 1.94
C PRO A 29 -10.85 -6.61 3.16
N GLU A 30 -9.80 -7.38 2.95
CA GLU A 30 -9.15 -8.16 4.00
C GLU A 30 -8.25 -7.30 4.91
N GLU A 31 -7.91 -6.10 4.48
CA GLU A 31 -6.97 -5.24 5.22
C GLU A 31 -7.70 -4.47 6.31
N THR A 32 -7.32 -4.70 7.56
CA THR A 32 -7.94 -4.05 8.71
C THR A 32 -6.89 -3.60 9.72
N GLY A 33 -7.29 -2.72 10.64
CA GLY A 33 -6.45 -2.35 11.77
C GLY A 33 -5.33 -1.36 11.48
N ILE A 34 -5.27 -0.80 10.28
CA ILE A 34 -4.25 0.15 9.87
C ILE A 34 -4.88 1.51 9.61
N LEU A 35 -4.17 2.55 10.00
CA LEU A 35 -4.59 3.91 9.66
C LEU A 35 -4.07 4.27 8.27
N TYR A 36 -4.94 4.16 7.27
CA TYR A 36 -4.61 4.59 5.93
C TYR A 36 -4.88 6.08 5.74
N VAL A 37 -3.96 6.75 5.05
CA VAL A 37 -4.06 8.17 4.74
C VAL A 37 -3.89 8.39 3.25
N ARG A 38 -4.35 9.54 2.75
CA ARG A 38 -4.21 9.91 1.34
C ARG A 38 -3.18 11.02 1.13
N GLU A 39 -2.69 11.60 2.22
CA GLU A 39 -1.76 12.72 2.20
C GLU A 39 -0.68 12.56 3.28
N PRO A 40 0.49 13.19 3.10
CA PRO A 40 1.53 13.19 4.15
C PRO A 40 1.03 13.82 5.45
N PRO A 41 1.62 13.47 6.61
CA PRO A 41 2.77 12.59 6.74
C PRO A 41 2.40 11.11 6.78
N TYR A 42 3.32 10.25 6.32
CA TYR A 42 3.17 8.80 6.38
C TYR A 42 4.54 8.16 6.59
N GLU A 43 4.54 6.92 7.07
CA GLU A 43 5.74 6.16 7.38
C GLU A 43 5.95 4.99 6.43
N GLN A 44 4.89 4.53 5.79
CA GLN A 44 4.92 3.46 4.79
C GLN A 44 3.95 3.79 3.67
N VAL A 45 4.08 3.07 2.56
CA VAL A 45 3.17 3.21 1.40
C VAL A 45 2.62 1.84 1.06
N CYS A 46 1.32 1.79 0.79
CA CYS A 46 0.64 0.57 0.36
C CYS A 46 -0.03 0.83 -0.98
N ILE A 47 0.34 0.02 -1.97
CA ILE A 47 -0.34 0.02 -3.26
C ILE A 47 -1.40 -1.07 -3.20
N GLY A 48 -2.67 -0.66 -3.10
CA GLY A 48 -3.81 -1.56 -3.10
C GLY A 48 -4.20 -1.95 -4.52
N TYR A 49 -5.47 -2.26 -4.72
CA TYR A 49 -5.96 -2.60 -6.05
C TYR A 49 -5.98 -1.37 -6.96
N LEU A 50 -5.35 -1.48 -8.11
CA LEU A 50 -5.27 -0.42 -9.11
C LEU A 50 -6.11 -0.74 -10.32
N GLU A 51 -6.65 0.30 -10.96
CA GLU A 51 -7.21 0.14 -12.29
C GLU A 51 -6.08 -0.20 -13.26
N PRO A 52 -6.36 -0.94 -14.35
CA PRO A 52 -5.31 -1.35 -15.29
C PRO A 52 -4.45 -0.20 -15.81
N GLY A 53 -5.07 0.92 -16.17
CA GLY A 53 -4.32 2.07 -16.66
C GLY A 53 -3.40 2.69 -15.62
N GLU A 54 -3.81 2.67 -14.35
CA GLU A 54 -2.97 3.14 -13.25
C GLU A 54 -1.76 2.24 -13.03
N LEU A 55 -1.98 0.93 -13.09
CA LEU A 55 -0.88 -0.03 -12.93
C LEU A 55 0.16 0.12 -14.05
N LEU A 56 -0.29 0.34 -15.28
CA LEU A 56 0.62 0.54 -16.42
C LEU A 56 1.48 1.80 -16.26
N ARG A 57 1.02 2.79 -15.52
CA ARG A 57 1.74 4.04 -15.28
C ARG A 57 2.65 4.01 -14.06
N MET A 58 2.67 2.91 -13.34
CA MET A 58 3.53 2.79 -12.16
C MET A 58 5.00 2.64 -12.56
N PRO A 59 5.95 3.13 -11.75
CA PRO A 59 5.72 3.78 -10.46
C PRO A 59 5.30 5.25 -10.60
N SER A 60 4.37 5.65 -9.73
CA SER A 60 3.96 7.06 -9.62
C SER A 60 5.06 7.88 -8.93
N ASN A 61 4.92 9.21 -8.97
CA ASN A 61 5.89 10.07 -8.28
C ASN A 61 5.96 9.78 -6.78
N ALA A 62 4.82 9.54 -6.14
CA ALA A 62 4.79 9.23 -4.72
C ALA A 62 5.57 7.93 -4.41
N VAL A 63 5.42 6.91 -5.24
CA VAL A 63 6.17 5.66 -5.08
C VAL A 63 7.66 5.89 -5.30
N CYS A 64 8.03 6.64 -6.33
CA CYS A 64 9.44 6.94 -6.60
C CYS A 64 10.09 7.68 -5.43
N HIS A 65 9.43 8.71 -4.91
CA HIS A 65 9.96 9.44 -3.77
C HIS A 65 10.11 8.57 -2.53
N ALA A 66 9.10 7.74 -2.24
CA ALA A 66 9.17 6.83 -1.10
C ALA A 66 10.35 5.87 -1.22
N LEU A 67 10.53 5.26 -2.39
CA LEU A 67 11.65 4.33 -2.61
C LEU A 67 12.99 5.04 -2.46
N MET A 68 13.13 6.24 -2.98
CA MET A 68 14.37 7.01 -2.88
C MET A 68 14.69 7.41 -1.44
N GLU A 69 13.69 7.61 -0.62
CA GLU A 69 13.86 7.97 0.79
C GLU A 69 13.97 6.76 1.71
N GLY A 70 13.87 5.55 1.18
CA GLY A 70 13.95 4.34 1.98
C GLY A 70 12.66 4.01 2.74
N ILE A 71 11.55 4.64 2.37
CA ILE A 71 10.25 4.36 2.98
C ILE A 71 9.72 3.04 2.41
N PRO A 72 9.30 2.08 3.25
CA PRO A 72 8.77 0.81 2.75
C PRO A 72 7.53 1.02 1.87
N VAL A 73 7.53 0.38 0.71
CA VAL A 73 6.40 0.40 -0.23
C VAL A 73 5.94 -1.04 -0.44
N TRP A 74 4.67 -1.28 -0.19
CA TRP A 74 4.05 -2.61 -0.27
C TRP A 74 3.08 -2.66 -1.44
N LEU A 75 3.02 -3.81 -2.10
CA LEU A 75 2.13 -4.04 -3.24
C LEU A 75 1.22 -5.22 -2.95
N TRP A 76 -0.09 -4.99 -2.95
CA TRP A 76 -1.08 -6.05 -2.92
C TRP A 76 -1.11 -6.76 -4.27
N PRO A 77 -1.32 -8.09 -4.28
CA PRO A 77 -1.47 -8.81 -5.55
C PRO A 77 -2.61 -8.22 -6.37
N GLN A 78 -2.33 -7.91 -7.62
CA GLN A 78 -3.31 -7.29 -8.49
C GLN A 78 -4.20 -8.36 -9.14
N PRO A 79 -5.52 -8.09 -9.33
CA PRO A 79 -6.46 -9.12 -9.75
C PRO A 79 -6.52 -9.37 -11.27
N TYR A 80 -5.47 -9.09 -12.01
CA TYR A 80 -5.51 -9.11 -13.48
C TYR A 80 -4.84 -10.31 -14.14
N GLY A 81 -4.45 -11.31 -13.38
CA GLY A 81 -3.56 -12.34 -13.89
C GLY A 81 -4.19 -13.44 -14.77
N LYS A 82 -5.51 -13.58 -14.73
CA LYS A 82 -6.16 -14.75 -15.33
C LYS A 82 -7.26 -14.37 -16.30
N GLY A 83 -7.25 -14.94 -17.49
CA GLY A 83 -8.27 -14.72 -18.49
C GLY A 83 -7.75 -14.96 -19.89
N LYS A 84 -8.69 -15.11 -20.84
CA LYS A 84 -8.39 -15.43 -22.23
C LYS A 84 -8.41 -14.22 -23.16
N HIS A 85 -8.88 -13.08 -22.64
CA HIS A 85 -9.01 -11.86 -23.45
C HIS A 85 -7.85 -10.90 -23.17
N ALA A 86 -7.53 -10.09 -24.14
CA ALA A 86 -6.51 -9.04 -24.03
C ALA A 86 -5.17 -9.57 -23.50
N ILE A 87 -4.67 -10.65 -24.10
CA ILE A 87 -3.46 -11.35 -23.64
C ILE A 87 -2.25 -10.43 -23.55
N LEU A 88 -2.04 -9.57 -24.55
CA LEU A 88 -0.91 -8.65 -24.55
C LEU A 88 -1.00 -7.59 -23.44
N LEU A 89 -2.22 -7.10 -23.20
CA LEU A 89 -2.44 -6.17 -22.10
C LEU A 89 -2.19 -6.85 -20.75
N ARG A 90 -2.64 -8.08 -20.58
CA ARG A 90 -2.40 -8.83 -19.35
C ARG A 90 -0.91 -9.06 -19.10
N LYS A 91 -0.15 -9.35 -20.16
CA LYS A 91 1.30 -9.46 -20.06
C LYS A 91 1.94 -8.14 -19.65
N ALA A 92 1.47 -7.02 -20.20
CA ALA A 92 1.97 -5.70 -19.84
C ALA A 92 1.67 -5.38 -18.38
N LEU A 93 0.50 -5.75 -17.87
CA LEU A 93 0.15 -5.56 -16.47
C LEU A 93 1.04 -6.39 -15.54
N MET A 94 1.30 -7.64 -15.89
CA MET A 94 2.20 -8.49 -15.13
C MET A 94 3.62 -7.93 -15.13
N GLU A 95 4.08 -7.43 -16.27
CA GLU A 95 5.39 -6.79 -16.38
C GLU A 95 5.46 -5.52 -15.52
N ALA A 96 4.37 -4.75 -15.45
CA ALA A 96 4.32 -3.57 -14.60
C ALA A 96 4.47 -3.94 -13.11
N GLU A 97 3.81 -5.00 -12.66
CA GLU A 97 3.99 -5.49 -11.30
C GLU A 97 5.45 -5.93 -11.05
N GLN A 98 6.02 -6.69 -11.99
CA GLN A 98 7.40 -7.14 -11.87
C GLN A 98 8.39 -5.98 -11.85
N ARG A 99 8.12 -4.93 -12.63
CA ARG A 99 8.93 -3.72 -12.62
C ARG A 99 8.94 -3.05 -11.24
N LEU A 100 7.77 -2.97 -10.59
CA LEU A 100 7.69 -2.43 -9.25
C LEU A 100 8.52 -3.24 -8.26
N LEU A 101 8.44 -4.56 -8.33
CA LEU A 101 9.25 -5.43 -7.47
C LEU A 101 10.74 -5.25 -7.70
N ARG A 102 11.16 -5.08 -8.96
CA ARG A 102 12.56 -4.82 -9.28
C ARG A 102 13.08 -3.50 -8.73
N TYR A 103 12.20 -2.51 -8.59
CA TYR A 103 12.55 -1.21 -8.05
C TYR A 103 12.58 -1.17 -6.52
N GLY A 104 12.21 -2.27 -5.87
CA GLY A 104 12.26 -2.36 -4.41
C GLY A 104 10.92 -2.36 -3.71
N VAL A 105 9.81 -2.35 -4.45
CA VAL A 105 8.49 -2.51 -3.87
C VAL A 105 8.38 -3.94 -3.35
N ARG A 106 7.81 -4.11 -2.15
CA ARG A 106 7.71 -5.42 -1.49
C ARG A 106 6.30 -5.99 -1.67
N PRO A 107 6.19 -7.27 -2.04
CA PRO A 107 4.86 -7.89 -2.11
C PRO A 107 4.31 -8.11 -0.69
N VAL A 108 3.02 -7.89 -0.50
CA VAL A 108 2.36 -8.19 0.77
C VAL A 108 2.23 -9.70 0.88
N PRO A 109 2.80 -10.33 1.92
CA PRO A 109 2.69 -11.77 2.09
C PRO A 109 1.25 -12.22 2.34
N GLU A 110 0.80 -13.21 1.61
CA GLU A 110 -0.58 -13.70 1.71
C GLU A 110 -0.96 -14.13 3.12
N GLU A 111 -0.06 -14.76 3.84
CA GLU A 111 -0.31 -15.22 5.19
C GLU A 111 -0.62 -14.09 6.17
N GLN A 112 0.00 -12.93 5.98
CA GLN A 112 -0.20 -11.79 6.88
C GLN A 112 -1.57 -11.16 6.71
N TRP A 113 -2.04 -11.02 5.49
CA TRP A 113 -3.37 -10.43 5.27
C TRP A 113 -4.49 -11.38 5.68
N ARG A 114 -4.31 -12.69 5.55
CA ARG A 114 -5.30 -13.66 6.04
C ARG A 114 -5.46 -13.62 7.55
N LYS A 115 -4.41 -13.26 8.27
CA LYS A 115 -4.46 -13.13 9.73
C LYS A 115 -5.02 -11.80 10.20
N GLY A 116 -5.23 -10.86 9.30
CA GLY A 116 -5.71 -9.53 9.64
C GLY A 116 -4.71 -8.65 10.37
N ASP A 117 -3.42 -9.02 10.35
CA ASP A 117 -2.38 -8.26 11.05
C ASP A 117 -1.98 -6.99 10.33
N GLY A 118 -2.32 -6.87 9.04
CA GLY A 118 -1.95 -5.72 8.24
C GLY A 118 -0.47 -5.68 7.87
N ILE A 119 -0.10 -4.75 6.99
CA ILE A 119 1.27 -4.64 6.50
C ILE A 119 2.24 -4.03 7.51
N TRP A 120 1.74 -3.24 8.44
CA TRP A 120 2.60 -2.58 9.44
C TRP A 120 3.32 -3.59 10.35
N SER A 121 2.74 -4.76 10.57
CA SER A 121 3.35 -5.80 11.39
C SER A 121 4.57 -6.44 10.72
N LEU A 122 4.71 -6.30 9.42
CA LEU A 122 5.80 -6.89 8.65
C LEU A 122 7.15 -6.21 8.89
N GLU A 123 7.14 -5.00 9.39
CA GLU A 123 8.36 -4.23 9.68
C GLU A 123 8.90 -4.41 11.10
N ARG A 124 8.28 -5.22 11.90
CA ARG A 124 8.72 -5.50 13.27
C ARG A 124 9.90 -6.45 13.32
#